data_c01905a9f98adcad412845fb743e76ac
#
_entry.id   c01905a9f98adcad412845fb743e76ac
#
_cell.length_a   1.000
_cell.length_b   1.000
_cell.length_c   1.000
_cell.angle_alpha   90.00
_cell.angle_beta   90.00
_cell.angle_gamma   90.00
#
_symmetry.space_group_name_H-M   'P 1'
#
loop_
_entity.id
_entity.type
_entity.pdbx_description
1 polymer ?
#
loop_
_entity_poly.entity_id
_entity_poly.type
_entity_poly.pdbx_seq_one_letter_code
_entity_poly.pdbx_strand_id
1 'polypeptide(L)'
;AKAGELQYGKLPTLQKQLEEEEKLAEAKKESSLLRDRVTEEEIANIVARWTGIPVSKLVEGEREKLLRLPDTLHQRVIGQDEAVQKVSDAILRSRAGIANPNRPIGSFLFLGPTGVGKTELAKALAQALFDDEKNMVRIDMTEYMEKFSVSRLIGAPPGYVGYEEGGQLTEAVRRHPYSVVLFDEVEKAHPDVFNILLQVLDDGRLTDGQGRTVDFRNTVV
;
A
#
# COMPACT_ATOMS: atom_id res chain seq x y z
N ALA A 1 7.25 62.13 -23.37
CA ALA A 1 5.82 61.86 -23.64
C ALA A 1 5.56 60.36 -23.83
N LYS A 2 6.24 59.64 -24.73
CA LYS A 2 6.00 58.18 -24.99
C LYS A 2 6.20 57.25 -23.80
N ALA A 3 7.18 57.49 -22.91
CA ALA A 3 7.45 56.65 -21.76
C ALA A 3 6.31 56.71 -20.70
N GLY A 4 5.75 57.89 -20.48
CA GLY A 4 4.61 58.06 -19.58
C GLY A 4 3.31 57.41 -20.10
N GLU A 5 3.08 57.46 -21.42
CA GLU A 5 1.95 56.80 -22.07
C GLU A 5 2.02 55.25 -21.98
N LEU A 6 3.23 54.69 -22.06
CA LEU A 6 3.47 53.28 -21.89
C LEU A 6 3.33 52.85 -20.42
N GLN A 7 3.87 53.63 -19.49
CA GLN A 7 3.92 53.29 -18.07
C GLN A 7 2.57 53.48 -17.36
N TYR A 8 1.82 54.51 -17.71
CA TYR A 8 0.56 54.82 -17.05
C TYR A 8 -0.70 54.48 -17.87
N GLY A 9 -0.55 54.19 -19.16
CA GLY A 9 -1.67 53.85 -20.01
C GLY A 9 -1.67 52.38 -20.44
N LYS A 10 -0.62 51.89 -21.06
CA LYS A 10 -0.61 50.53 -21.61
C LYS A 10 -0.27 49.45 -20.62
N LEU A 11 0.66 49.69 -19.69
CA LEU A 11 1.12 48.72 -18.75
C LEU A 11 0.03 48.30 -17.75
N PRO A 12 -0.77 49.23 -17.15
CA PRO A 12 -1.86 48.81 -16.26
C PRO A 12 -2.99 48.07 -17.00
N THR A 13 -3.23 48.42 -18.28
CA THR A 13 -4.26 47.74 -19.06
C THR A 13 -3.88 46.33 -19.41
N LEU A 14 -2.61 46.10 -19.77
CA LEU A 14 -2.06 44.74 -20.04
C LEU A 14 -1.99 43.89 -18.77
N GLN A 15 -1.64 44.50 -17.64
CA GLN A 15 -1.65 43.79 -16.36
C GLN A 15 -3.05 43.33 -15.96
N LYS A 16 -4.05 44.16 -16.17
CA LYS A 16 -5.45 43.79 -15.91
C LYS A 16 -5.96 42.69 -16.83
N GLN A 17 -5.58 42.73 -18.11
CA GLN A 17 -5.90 41.66 -19.07
C GLN A 17 -5.22 40.34 -18.70
N LEU A 18 -3.98 40.40 -18.25
CA LEU A 18 -3.24 39.24 -17.78
C LEU A 18 -3.92 38.59 -16.56
N GLU A 19 -4.30 39.40 -15.55
CA GLU A 19 -5.03 38.91 -14.37
C GLU A 19 -6.41 38.33 -14.72
N GLU A 20 -7.11 38.89 -15.68
CA GLU A 20 -8.40 38.37 -16.15
C GLU A 20 -8.24 37.05 -16.92
N GLU A 21 -7.21 36.92 -17.76
CA GLU A 21 -6.91 35.69 -18.46
C GLU A 21 -6.37 34.60 -17.54
N GLU A 22 -5.56 34.94 -16.55
CA GLU A 22 -5.11 33.99 -15.51
C GLU A 22 -6.29 33.46 -14.70
N LYS A 23 -7.24 34.29 -14.29
CA LYS A 23 -8.47 33.86 -13.60
C LYS A 23 -9.36 32.98 -14.47
N LEU A 24 -9.46 33.29 -15.76
CA LEU A 24 -10.21 32.47 -16.73
C LEU A 24 -9.51 31.12 -17.00
N ALA A 25 -8.18 31.10 -17.02
CA ALA A 25 -7.40 29.90 -17.16
C ALA A 25 -7.49 29.01 -15.91
N GLU A 26 -7.51 29.61 -14.71
CA GLU A 26 -7.74 28.87 -13.45
C GLU A 26 -9.16 28.28 -13.38
N ALA A 27 -10.17 28.99 -13.78
CA ALA A 27 -11.54 28.50 -13.84
C ALA A 27 -11.76 27.39 -14.90
N LYS A 28 -10.94 27.37 -15.96
CA LYS A 28 -10.95 26.30 -16.98
C LYS A 28 -10.09 25.09 -16.65
N LYS A 29 -9.28 25.12 -15.59
CA LYS A 29 -8.39 24.03 -15.17
C LYS A 29 -9.10 22.70 -14.92
N GLU A 30 -10.35 22.72 -14.47
CA GLU A 30 -11.13 21.49 -14.21
C GLU A 30 -11.66 20.82 -15.50
N SER A 31 -11.70 21.50 -16.62
CA SER A 31 -12.27 20.97 -17.88
C SER A 31 -11.28 20.87 -19.06
N SER A 32 -10.04 21.31 -18.89
CA SER A 32 -9.04 21.29 -19.97
C SER A 32 -8.33 19.95 -20.07
N LEU A 33 -8.40 19.32 -21.24
CA LEU A 33 -7.62 18.12 -21.62
C LEU A 33 -6.11 18.40 -21.82
N LEU A 34 -5.73 19.67 -21.92
CA LEU A 34 -4.34 20.11 -22.07
C LEU A 34 -3.91 20.83 -20.81
N ARG A 35 -2.91 20.32 -20.14
CA ARG A 35 -2.32 20.91 -18.93
C ARG A 35 -0.96 21.50 -19.26
N ASP A 36 -0.76 22.77 -18.92
CA ASP A 36 0.47 23.52 -19.25
C ASP A 36 1.63 23.27 -18.28
N ARG A 37 1.39 22.57 -17.17
CA ARG A 37 2.40 22.30 -16.14
C ARG A 37 2.33 20.85 -15.67
N VAL A 38 3.49 20.24 -15.54
CA VAL A 38 3.65 18.93 -14.90
C VAL A 38 3.76 19.16 -13.39
N THR A 39 2.80 18.64 -12.64
CA THR A 39 2.78 18.70 -11.17
C THR A 39 3.34 17.40 -10.58
N GLU A 40 3.77 17.46 -9.30
CA GLU A 40 4.22 16.27 -8.56
C GLU A 40 3.12 15.20 -8.50
N GLU A 41 1.86 15.62 -8.41
CA GLU A 41 0.70 14.73 -8.42
C GLU A 41 0.54 13.98 -9.75
N GLU A 42 0.80 14.63 -10.88
CA GLU A 42 0.75 13.99 -12.20
C GLU A 42 1.86 12.95 -12.37
N ILE A 43 3.07 13.28 -11.91
CA ILE A 43 4.19 12.33 -11.91
C ILE A 43 3.88 11.15 -10.99
N ALA A 44 3.35 11.41 -9.80
CA ALA A 44 2.94 10.38 -8.86
C ALA A 44 1.86 9.45 -9.44
N ASN A 45 0.87 9.99 -10.15
CA ASN A 45 -0.16 9.21 -10.84
C ASN A 45 0.40 8.31 -11.95
N ILE A 46 1.37 8.80 -12.72
CA ILE A 46 2.02 8.00 -13.77
C ILE A 46 2.84 6.87 -13.14
N VAL A 47 3.63 7.18 -12.12
CA VAL A 47 4.41 6.18 -11.37
C VAL A 47 3.48 5.14 -10.74
N ALA A 48 2.35 5.56 -10.16
CA ALA A 48 1.36 4.65 -9.60
C ALA A 48 0.79 3.67 -10.63
N ARG A 49 0.51 4.15 -11.84
CA ARG A 49 0.03 3.27 -12.94
C ARG A 49 1.09 2.26 -13.39
N TRP A 50 2.34 2.65 -13.43
CA TRP A 50 3.42 1.75 -13.89
C TRP A 50 3.83 0.73 -12.85
N THR A 51 3.82 1.12 -11.59
CA THR A 51 4.33 0.30 -10.47
C THR A 51 3.23 -0.42 -9.72
N GLY A 52 1.96 -0.02 -9.89
CA GLY A 52 0.84 -0.46 -9.05
C GLY A 52 0.88 0.09 -7.62
N ILE A 53 1.78 1.05 -7.35
CA ILE A 53 1.94 1.69 -6.03
C ILE A 53 1.03 2.92 -5.99
N PRO A 54 0.13 3.06 -5.02
CA PRO A 54 -0.77 4.22 -4.89
C PRO A 54 -0.02 5.45 -4.38
N VAL A 55 0.89 6.01 -5.19
CA VAL A 55 1.75 7.15 -4.82
C VAL A 55 0.97 8.46 -4.77
N SER A 56 -0.08 8.60 -5.58
CA SER A 56 -0.87 9.84 -5.70
C SER A 56 -1.57 10.26 -4.41
N LYS A 57 -1.84 9.31 -3.51
CA LYS A 57 -2.46 9.58 -2.22
C LYS A 57 -1.48 9.71 -1.05
N LEU A 58 -0.19 9.49 -1.30
CA LEU A 58 0.87 9.60 -0.29
C LEU A 58 1.35 11.04 -0.08
N VAL A 59 1.14 11.92 -1.06
CA VAL A 59 1.70 13.28 -1.07
C VAL A 59 0.90 14.26 -0.21
N GLU A 60 -0.43 14.13 -0.16
CA GLU A 60 -1.28 14.99 0.68
C GLU A 60 -2.03 14.18 1.74
N GLY A 61 -1.78 14.50 3.00
CA GLY A 61 -2.60 14.00 4.12
C GLY A 61 -2.26 12.61 4.64
N GLU A 62 -1.14 11.97 4.25
CA GLU A 62 -0.76 10.66 4.80
C GLU A 62 -0.75 10.70 6.34
N ARG A 63 -0.22 11.76 6.91
CA ARG A 63 -0.19 11.95 8.36
C ARG A 63 -1.59 12.07 8.96
N GLU A 64 -2.49 12.82 8.33
CA GLU A 64 -3.88 12.96 8.78
C GLU A 64 -4.66 11.67 8.60
N LYS A 65 -4.48 10.98 7.48
CA LYS A 65 -5.06 9.64 7.25
C LYS A 65 -4.65 8.66 8.35
N LEU A 66 -3.37 8.63 8.69
CA LEU A 66 -2.85 7.74 9.71
C LEU A 66 -3.37 8.09 11.11
N LEU A 67 -3.53 9.37 11.43
CA LEU A 67 -4.13 9.79 12.70
C LEU A 67 -5.61 9.43 12.80
N ARG A 68 -6.33 9.38 11.67
CA ARG A 68 -7.74 8.96 11.60
C ARG A 68 -7.93 7.48 11.27
N LEU A 69 -6.83 6.72 11.22
CA LEU A 69 -6.89 5.30 10.88
C LEU A 69 -7.86 4.51 11.77
N PRO A 70 -7.89 4.68 13.11
CA PRO A 70 -8.88 4.00 13.95
C PRO A 70 -10.32 4.27 13.53
N ASP A 71 -10.67 5.53 13.28
CA ASP A 71 -12.03 5.91 12.87
C ASP A 71 -12.39 5.31 11.50
N THR A 72 -11.43 5.29 10.57
CA THR A 72 -11.61 4.70 9.25
C THR A 72 -11.84 3.19 9.33
N LEU A 73 -11.10 2.49 10.19
CA LEU A 73 -11.28 1.06 10.41
C LEU A 73 -12.62 0.75 11.08
N HIS A 74 -13.07 1.57 12.02
CA HIS A 74 -14.36 1.42 12.69
C HIS A 74 -15.57 1.64 11.79
N GLN A 75 -15.42 2.29 10.63
CA GLN A 75 -16.49 2.36 9.65
C GLN A 75 -16.91 0.98 9.10
N ARG A 76 -15.99 0.02 9.10
CA ARG A 76 -16.22 -1.35 8.60
C ARG A 76 -16.20 -2.40 9.71
N VAL A 77 -15.37 -2.21 10.73
CA VAL A 77 -15.20 -3.15 11.84
C VAL A 77 -15.92 -2.61 13.07
N ILE A 78 -17.06 -3.22 13.39
CA ILE A 78 -17.84 -2.83 14.56
C ILE A 78 -17.31 -3.59 15.77
N GLY A 79 -17.01 -2.84 16.84
CA GLY A 79 -16.33 -3.38 18.01
C GLY A 79 -14.84 -3.61 17.73
N GLN A 80 -14.18 -4.50 18.48
CA GLN A 80 -12.75 -4.81 18.35
C GLN A 80 -11.84 -3.59 18.60
N ASP A 81 -12.25 -2.68 19.47
CA ASP A 81 -11.57 -1.40 19.72
C ASP A 81 -10.10 -1.58 20.08
N GLU A 82 -9.79 -2.58 20.91
CA GLU A 82 -8.42 -2.89 21.29
C GLU A 82 -7.55 -3.33 20.08
N ALA A 83 -8.11 -4.18 19.20
CA ALA A 83 -7.40 -4.66 18.01
C ALA A 83 -7.17 -3.50 17.03
N VAL A 84 -8.19 -2.69 16.76
CA VAL A 84 -8.11 -1.51 15.89
C VAL A 84 -7.07 -0.52 16.41
N GLN A 85 -7.08 -0.23 17.72
CA GLN A 85 -6.13 0.70 18.32
C GLN A 85 -4.70 0.18 18.23
N LYS A 86 -4.44 -1.08 18.59
CA LYS A 86 -3.10 -1.67 18.53
C LYS A 86 -2.53 -1.73 17.12
N VAL A 87 -3.37 -2.06 16.13
CA VAL A 87 -2.97 -2.04 14.72
C VAL A 87 -2.61 -0.63 14.29
N SER A 88 -3.46 0.34 14.58
CA SER A 88 -3.23 1.74 14.21
C SER A 88 -1.96 2.30 14.84
N ASP A 89 -1.73 2.04 16.13
CA ASP A 89 -0.52 2.47 16.84
C ASP A 89 0.76 1.86 16.26
N ALA A 90 0.72 0.58 15.87
CA ALA A 90 1.86 -0.09 15.28
C ALA A 90 2.21 0.50 13.91
N ILE A 91 1.21 0.81 13.09
CA ILE A 91 1.39 1.44 11.78
C ILE A 91 1.92 2.86 11.94
N LEU A 92 1.37 3.63 12.88
CA LEU A 92 1.88 4.97 13.21
C LEU A 92 3.35 4.95 13.62
N ARG A 93 3.75 4.01 14.49
CA ARG A 93 5.16 3.83 14.89
C ARG A 93 6.06 3.49 13.70
N SER A 94 5.60 2.62 12.82
CA SER A 94 6.36 2.24 11.62
C SER A 94 6.58 3.45 10.71
N ARG A 95 5.54 4.23 10.45
CA ARG A 95 5.60 5.43 9.59
C ARG A 95 6.37 6.59 10.22
N ALA A 96 6.43 6.64 11.54
CA ALA A 96 7.26 7.59 12.28
C ALA A 96 8.77 7.24 12.26
N GLY A 97 9.16 6.12 11.63
CA GLY A 97 10.55 5.68 11.56
C GLY A 97 11.10 5.08 12.86
N ILE A 98 10.23 4.74 13.82
CA ILE A 98 10.62 4.16 15.12
C ILE A 98 10.74 2.63 15.01
N ALA A 99 10.06 2.02 14.02
CA ALA A 99 10.11 0.58 13.79
C ALA A 99 11.40 0.17 13.05
N ASN A 100 11.74 -1.13 13.15
CA ASN A 100 12.90 -1.67 12.42
C ASN A 100 12.62 -1.64 10.90
N PRO A 101 13.45 -0.96 10.09
CA PRO A 101 13.22 -0.81 8.65
C PRO A 101 13.38 -2.14 7.86
N ASN A 102 13.98 -3.16 8.48
CA ASN A 102 14.17 -4.46 7.85
C ASN A 102 13.01 -5.44 8.10
N ARG A 103 11.95 -5.03 8.79
CA ARG A 103 10.77 -5.84 9.07
C ARG A 103 9.56 -5.31 8.31
N PRO A 104 8.49 -6.12 8.18
CA PRO A 104 7.20 -5.63 7.67
C PRO A 104 6.72 -4.39 8.44
N ILE A 105 5.86 -3.57 7.81
CA ILE A 105 5.25 -2.36 8.43
C ILE A 105 4.63 -2.71 9.78
N GLY A 106 3.97 -3.86 9.86
CA GLY A 106 3.40 -4.42 11.07
C GLY A 106 3.14 -5.90 10.90
N SER A 107 3.24 -6.64 11.99
CA SER A 107 2.86 -8.05 12.06
C SER A 107 1.94 -8.27 13.24
N PHE A 108 0.80 -8.92 12.99
CA PHE A 108 -0.28 -9.05 13.95
C PHE A 108 -0.78 -10.49 14.02
N LEU A 109 -1.05 -10.97 15.21
CA LEU A 109 -1.71 -12.25 15.43
C LEU A 109 -3.09 -12.00 16.05
N PHE A 110 -4.14 -12.36 15.34
CA PHE A 110 -5.51 -12.24 15.81
C PHE A 110 -6.04 -13.59 16.28
N LEU A 111 -6.31 -13.70 17.56
CA LEU A 111 -6.86 -14.90 18.18
C LEU A 111 -8.33 -14.67 18.50
N GLY A 112 -9.17 -15.65 18.17
CA GLY A 112 -10.61 -15.56 18.45
C GLY A 112 -11.45 -16.48 17.58
N PRO A 113 -12.73 -16.66 17.90
CA PRO A 113 -13.64 -17.50 17.13
C PRO A 113 -13.87 -16.97 15.72
N THR A 114 -14.49 -17.80 14.88
CA THR A 114 -14.92 -17.37 13.53
C THR A 114 -16.01 -16.31 13.61
N GLY A 115 -16.06 -15.42 12.61
CA GLY A 115 -17.13 -14.41 12.50
C GLY A 115 -16.94 -13.13 13.34
N VAL A 116 -15.86 -12.98 14.09
CA VAL A 116 -15.61 -11.79 14.92
C VAL A 116 -14.97 -10.61 14.15
N GLY A 117 -14.80 -10.72 12.85
CA GLY A 117 -14.31 -9.62 12.01
C GLY A 117 -12.80 -9.62 11.69
N LYS A 118 -12.04 -10.71 11.99
CA LYS A 118 -10.59 -10.78 11.73
C LYS A 118 -10.25 -10.50 10.25
N THR A 119 -10.91 -11.20 9.34
CA THR A 119 -10.71 -11.02 7.88
C THR A 119 -11.19 -9.66 7.40
N GLU A 120 -12.28 -9.14 7.96
CA GLU A 120 -12.81 -7.83 7.62
C GLU A 120 -11.87 -6.70 8.05
N LEU A 121 -11.21 -6.85 9.20
CA LEU A 121 -10.16 -5.91 9.63
C LEU A 121 -8.98 -5.88 8.65
N ALA A 122 -8.55 -7.05 8.14
CA ALA A 122 -7.48 -7.11 7.14
C ALA A 122 -7.88 -6.42 5.83
N LYS A 123 -9.13 -6.58 5.36
CA LYS A 123 -9.66 -5.88 4.19
C LYS A 123 -9.75 -4.38 4.41
N ALA A 124 -10.29 -3.96 5.56
CA ALA A 124 -10.38 -2.56 5.92
C ALA A 124 -8.99 -1.91 5.97
N LEU A 125 -7.99 -2.63 6.47
CA LEU A 125 -6.61 -2.18 6.52
C LEU A 125 -5.99 -2.04 5.12
N ALA A 126 -6.22 -3.01 4.22
CA ALA A 126 -5.78 -2.92 2.82
C ALA A 126 -6.40 -1.70 2.12
N GLN A 127 -7.69 -1.46 2.32
CA GLN A 127 -8.38 -0.29 1.79
C GLN A 127 -7.82 1.03 2.37
N ALA A 128 -7.55 1.08 3.67
CA ALA A 128 -7.10 2.30 4.34
C ALA A 128 -5.64 2.65 4.00
N LEU A 129 -4.75 1.65 3.93
CA LEU A 129 -3.31 1.84 3.71
C LEU A 129 -2.92 1.84 2.24
N PHE A 130 -3.57 1.00 1.43
CA PHE A 130 -3.18 0.74 0.05
C PHE A 130 -4.29 1.07 -0.95
N ASP A 131 -5.32 1.80 -0.51
CA ASP A 131 -6.40 2.38 -1.31
C ASP A 131 -7.34 1.40 -2.04
N ASP A 132 -7.08 0.10 -1.98
CA ASP A 132 -7.95 -0.94 -2.55
C ASP A 132 -7.91 -2.19 -1.66
N GLU A 133 -9.07 -2.76 -1.34
CA GLU A 133 -9.15 -4.03 -0.61
C GLU A 133 -8.56 -5.22 -1.38
N LYS A 134 -8.38 -5.09 -2.71
CA LYS A 134 -7.69 -6.08 -3.55
C LYS A 134 -6.20 -6.14 -3.30
N ASN A 135 -5.61 -5.10 -2.69
CA ASN A 135 -4.23 -5.12 -2.22
C ASN A 135 -4.08 -5.97 -0.93
N MET A 136 -4.75 -7.10 -0.93
CA MET A 136 -4.66 -8.13 0.10
C MET A 136 -4.33 -9.48 -0.53
N VAL A 137 -3.26 -10.09 -0.06
CA VAL A 137 -2.86 -11.45 -0.39
C VAL A 137 -3.39 -12.37 0.71
N ARG A 138 -4.40 -13.17 0.40
CA ARG A 138 -4.97 -14.14 1.34
C ARG A 138 -4.44 -15.52 1.06
N ILE A 139 -3.86 -16.14 2.06
CA ILE A 139 -3.35 -17.52 2.05
C ILE A 139 -4.11 -18.32 3.11
N ASP A 140 -4.89 -19.30 2.69
CA ASP A 140 -5.61 -20.20 3.58
C ASP A 140 -4.67 -21.35 3.98
N MET A 141 -4.29 -21.41 5.24
CA MET A 141 -3.33 -22.40 5.75
C MET A 141 -3.90 -23.81 5.85
N THR A 142 -5.21 -24.00 5.68
CA THR A 142 -5.81 -25.34 5.54
C THR A 142 -5.31 -26.08 4.29
N GLU A 143 -4.87 -25.33 3.26
CA GLU A 143 -4.27 -25.90 2.05
C GLU A 143 -2.78 -26.28 2.22
N TYR A 144 -2.16 -25.91 3.36
CA TYR A 144 -0.72 -26.04 3.64
C TYR A 144 -0.44 -26.91 4.86
N MET A 145 -1.26 -27.93 5.06
CA MET A 145 -1.13 -28.88 6.19
C MET A 145 -0.03 -29.91 5.97
N GLU A 146 0.37 -30.13 4.73
CA GLU A 146 1.37 -31.15 4.37
C GLU A 146 2.76 -30.53 4.14
N LYS A 147 3.81 -31.32 4.37
CA LYS A 147 5.20 -30.87 4.21
C LYS A 147 5.51 -30.35 2.80
N PHE A 148 4.96 -30.98 1.77
CA PHE A 148 5.17 -30.59 0.37
C PHE A 148 4.48 -29.27 -0.01
N SER A 149 3.60 -28.78 0.83
CA SER A 149 2.90 -27.51 0.59
C SER A 149 3.82 -26.30 0.67
N VAL A 150 4.98 -26.39 1.32
CA VAL A 150 5.99 -25.32 1.36
C VAL A 150 6.41 -24.92 -0.06
N SER A 151 6.64 -25.86 -0.97
CA SER A 151 7.02 -25.55 -2.35
C SER A 151 5.91 -24.82 -3.13
N ARG A 152 4.65 -25.02 -2.78
CA ARG A 152 3.54 -24.24 -3.36
C ARG A 152 3.57 -22.78 -2.87
N LEU A 153 4.03 -22.56 -1.66
CA LEU A 153 4.06 -21.24 -1.04
C LEU A 153 5.20 -20.37 -1.58
N ILE A 154 6.41 -20.95 -1.68
CA ILE A 154 7.64 -20.23 -2.07
C ILE A 154 8.14 -20.56 -3.48
N GLY A 155 7.58 -21.57 -4.12
CA GLY A 155 8.03 -22.09 -5.43
C GLY A 155 8.83 -23.39 -5.30
N ALA A 156 8.73 -24.23 -6.32
CA ALA A 156 9.49 -25.48 -6.40
C ALA A 156 10.95 -25.18 -6.77
N PRO A 157 11.91 -26.00 -6.27
CA PRO A 157 13.30 -25.88 -6.70
C PRO A 157 13.49 -26.30 -8.16
N PRO A 158 14.61 -25.93 -8.81
CA PRO A 158 14.90 -26.31 -10.19
C PRO A 158 14.79 -27.83 -10.42
N GLY A 159 14.11 -28.19 -11.50
CA GLY A 159 13.92 -29.59 -11.90
C GLY A 159 12.68 -30.28 -11.29
N TYR A 160 11.91 -29.60 -10.48
CA TYR A 160 10.64 -30.11 -9.93
C TYR A 160 9.44 -29.52 -10.67
N VAL A 161 8.33 -30.27 -10.69
CA VAL A 161 7.06 -29.80 -11.26
C VAL A 161 6.58 -28.55 -10.52
N GLY A 162 6.15 -27.53 -11.27
CA GLY A 162 5.71 -26.24 -10.72
C GLY A 162 6.83 -25.19 -10.56
N TYR A 163 8.06 -25.48 -11.02
CA TYR A 163 9.17 -24.52 -10.95
C TYR A 163 8.88 -23.21 -11.71
N GLU A 164 8.28 -23.30 -12.90
CA GLU A 164 7.96 -22.13 -13.74
C GLU A 164 6.80 -21.29 -13.18
N GLU A 165 5.90 -21.89 -12.41
CA GLU A 165 4.73 -21.21 -11.86
C GLU A 165 5.08 -20.27 -10.71
N GLY A 166 6.22 -20.52 -10.03
CA GLY A 166 6.61 -19.79 -8.83
C GLY A 166 5.76 -20.12 -7.59
N GLY A 167 6.06 -19.49 -6.46
CA GLY A 167 5.30 -19.67 -5.23
C GLY A 167 4.11 -18.75 -5.13
N GLN A 168 3.00 -19.22 -4.61
CA GLN A 168 1.78 -18.44 -4.48
C GLN A 168 1.99 -17.18 -3.62
N LEU A 169 2.69 -17.29 -2.50
CA LEU A 169 3.01 -16.16 -1.64
C LEU A 169 4.06 -15.23 -2.28
N THR A 170 5.16 -15.81 -2.75
CA THR A 170 6.29 -15.05 -3.27
C THR A 170 5.93 -14.28 -4.55
N GLU A 171 5.20 -14.91 -5.48
CA GLU A 171 4.74 -14.23 -6.70
C GLU A 171 3.67 -13.16 -6.41
N ALA A 172 2.75 -13.42 -5.48
CA ALA A 172 1.72 -12.43 -5.11
C ALA A 172 2.35 -11.17 -4.52
N VAL A 173 3.28 -11.32 -3.56
CA VAL A 173 3.95 -10.17 -2.94
C VAL A 173 4.92 -9.48 -3.89
N ARG A 174 5.61 -10.23 -4.76
CA ARG A 174 6.48 -9.66 -5.80
C ARG A 174 5.70 -8.75 -6.76
N ARG A 175 4.46 -9.14 -7.11
CA ARG A 175 3.57 -8.34 -7.97
C ARG A 175 2.91 -7.19 -7.25
N HIS A 176 2.60 -7.37 -5.96
CA HIS A 176 1.94 -6.40 -5.10
C HIS A 176 2.75 -6.17 -3.81
N PRO A 177 3.90 -5.46 -3.90
CA PRO A 177 4.78 -5.26 -2.75
C PRO A 177 4.16 -4.41 -1.63
N TYR A 178 3.13 -3.64 -1.94
CA TYR A 178 2.36 -2.84 -0.99
C TYR A 178 1.00 -3.50 -0.78
N SER A 179 0.96 -4.45 0.15
CA SER A 179 -0.23 -5.27 0.40
C SER A 179 -0.34 -5.70 1.85
N VAL A 180 -1.55 -6.10 2.22
CA VAL A 180 -1.80 -6.83 3.46
C VAL A 180 -1.71 -8.32 3.13
N VAL A 181 -0.85 -9.05 3.83
CA VAL A 181 -0.71 -10.51 3.69
C VAL A 181 -1.45 -11.17 4.86
N LEU A 182 -2.56 -11.82 4.56
CA LEU A 182 -3.38 -12.53 5.54
C LEU A 182 -3.12 -14.04 5.46
N PHE A 183 -2.58 -14.59 6.53
CA PHE A 183 -2.50 -16.03 6.74
C PHE A 183 -3.71 -16.48 7.58
N ASP A 184 -4.70 -17.04 6.92
CA ASP A 184 -5.93 -17.50 7.58
C ASP A 184 -5.75 -18.91 8.11
N GLU A 185 -6.36 -19.23 9.29
CA GLU A 185 -6.26 -20.54 9.95
C GLU A 185 -4.81 -21.01 10.17
N VAL A 186 -3.95 -20.10 10.64
CA VAL A 186 -2.50 -20.30 10.74
C VAL A 186 -2.11 -21.51 11.60
N GLU A 187 -2.92 -21.89 12.58
CA GLU A 187 -2.71 -23.04 13.46
C GLU A 187 -2.75 -24.40 12.73
N LYS A 188 -3.32 -24.43 11.52
CA LYS A 188 -3.41 -25.65 10.70
C LYS A 188 -2.22 -25.86 9.79
N ALA A 189 -1.34 -24.88 9.67
CA ALA A 189 -0.16 -24.96 8.82
C ALA A 189 0.83 -26.03 9.30
N HIS A 190 1.50 -26.69 8.36
CA HIS A 190 2.61 -27.57 8.68
C HIS A 190 3.73 -26.80 9.40
N PRO A 191 4.46 -27.38 10.36
CA PRO A 191 5.55 -26.71 11.07
C PRO A 191 6.61 -26.08 10.17
N ASP A 192 6.92 -26.67 9.03
CA ASP A 192 7.89 -26.10 8.08
C ASP A 192 7.41 -24.76 7.45
N VAL A 193 6.11 -24.54 7.39
CA VAL A 193 5.53 -23.25 6.95
C VAL A 193 5.82 -22.16 7.97
N PHE A 194 5.80 -22.47 9.27
CA PHE A 194 6.14 -21.49 10.31
C PHE A 194 7.57 -20.99 10.19
N ASN A 195 8.52 -21.81 9.75
CA ASN A 195 9.90 -21.37 9.53
C ASN A 195 9.98 -20.30 8.45
N ILE A 196 9.14 -20.39 7.39
CA ILE A 196 9.02 -19.38 6.35
C ILE A 196 8.43 -18.10 6.92
N LEU A 197 7.36 -18.21 7.71
CA LEU A 197 6.74 -17.05 8.36
C LEU A 197 7.72 -16.34 9.30
N LEU A 198 8.50 -17.08 10.08
CA LEU A 198 9.53 -16.49 10.93
C LEU A 198 10.55 -15.69 10.12
N GLN A 199 11.01 -16.22 8.98
CA GLN A 199 11.94 -15.50 8.11
C GLN A 199 11.32 -14.20 7.58
N VAL A 200 10.06 -14.22 7.17
CA VAL A 200 9.34 -13.02 6.72
C VAL A 200 9.24 -11.98 7.85
N LEU A 201 8.90 -12.41 9.06
CA LEU A 201 8.68 -11.53 10.21
C LEU A 201 9.98 -10.93 10.76
N ASP A 202 11.08 -11.67 10.71
CA ASP A 202 12.36 -11.23 11.26
C ASP A 202 13.23 -10.48 10.25
N ASP A 203 13.35 -11.02 9.03
CA ASP A 203 14.21 -10.47 7.98
C ASP A 203 13.48 -9.58 6.98
N GLY A 204 12.14 -9.57 6.99
CA GLY A 204 11.32 -8.82 6.04
C GLY A 204 11.54 -9.22 4.58
N ARG A 205 12.08 -10.39 4.33
CA ARG A 205 12.39 -10.92 2.99
C ARG A 205 12.33 -12.44 2.96
N LEU A 206 12.07 -12.98 1.80
CA LEU A 206 12.00 -14.40 1.58
C LEU A 206 12.65 -14.74 0.23
N THR A 207 13.47 -15.78 0.19
CA THR A 207 14.04 -16.29 -1.07
C THR A 207 13.10 -17.33 -1.66
N ASP A 208 12.69 -17.14 -2.90
CA ASP A 208 11.83 -18.07 -3.61
C ASP A 208 12.59 -19.29 -4.15
N GLY A 209 11.85 -20.28 -4.68
CA GLY A 209 12.44 -21.49 -5.28
C GLY A 209 13.33 -21.25 -6.51
N GLN A 210 13.27 -20.05 -7.08
CA GLN A 210 14.11 -19.63 -8.21
C GLN A 210 15.34 -18.82 -7.76
N GLY A 211 15.57 -18.67 -6.46
CA GLY A 211 16.68 -17.92 -5.88
C GLY A 211 16.48 -16.41 -5.87
N ARG A 212 15.28 -15.90 -6.20
CA ARG A 212 14.97 -14.47 -6.15
C ARG A 212 14.58 -14.07 -4.74
N THR A 213 15.06 -12.93 -4.28
CA THR A 213 14.65 -12.36 -2.98
C THR A 213 13.39 -11.53 -3.15
N VAL A 214 12.34 -11.87 -2.41
CA VAL A 214 11.07 -11.14 -2.36
C VAL A 214 11.04 -10.30 -1.09
N ASP A 215 10.70 -9.03 -1.24
CA ASP A 215 10.71 -8.02 -0.17
C ASP A 215 9.33 -7.88 0.46
N PHE A 216 9.25 -8.06 1.78
CA PHE A 216 8.04 -7.94 2.59
C PHE A 216 8.03 -6.68 3.48
N ARG A 217 9.05 -5.82 3.40
CA ARG A 217 9.18 -4.65 4.29
C ARG A 217 8.05 -3.63 4.12
N ASN A 218 7.41 -3.63 2.95
CA ASN A 218 6.30 -2.74 2.66
C ASN A 218 4.93 -3.41 2.84
N THR A 219 4.90 -4.61 3.40
CA THR A 219 3.65 -5.34 3.67
C THR A 219 3.23 -5.20 5.13
N VAL A 220 1.96 -5.46 5.39
CA VAL A 220 1.40 -5.73 6.71
C VAL A 220 1.03 -7.22 6.77
N VAL A 221 1.49 -7.95 7.79
CA VAL A 221 1.33 -9.40 7.92
C VAL A 221 0.42 -9.72 9.11
#